data_89aa3116c1df5147119561e456526800
#
_entry.id   89aa3116c1df5147119561e456526800
#
_cell.length_a   1.000
_cell.length_b   1.000
_cell.length_c   1.000
_cell.angle_alpha   90.00
_cell.angle_beta   90.00
_cell.angle_gamma   90.00
#
_symmetry.space_group_name_H-M   'P 1'
#
loop_
_entity.id
_entity.type
_entity.pdbx_description
1 polymer ?
#
loop_
_entity_poly.entity_id
_entity_poly.type
_entity_poly.pdbx_seq_one_letter_code
_entity_poly.pdbx_strand_id
1 'polypeptide(L)'
;MAVCEFKSCDEPRSPESPAGYCHLHYLQWQQGRKLTDLRSITFCRIDGCEFPVRSLELCRSHYYKMKRYGDPLAGTRYKEPPQECEVTWCSKRAKTQGAFSGLCDAHAAQMKRQGRITVPSDYVNDEGQKYCRDCDKWKDQGSFGRTPGLCVDCQKFRRIKNHYKLTREEYLDLLKSQGGVCAICASDGGARGLFVDHDHSCCPRNGSESSTCGRCIRALLCSSCNTGLGQFQDDPELLQKAIDYLRGN
;
A
#
# COMPACT_ATOMS: atom_id res chain seq x y z
N MET A 1 -17.80 31.73 -45.91
CA MET A 1 -17.92 31.72 -44.43
C MET A 1 -18.39 33.11 -44.01
N ALA A 2 -19.30 33.21 -43.03
CA ALA A 2 -19.74 34.53 -42.59
C ALA A 2 -18.63 35.22 -41.78
N VAL A 3 -18.39 36.51 -42.10
CA VAL A 3 -17.38 37.33 -41.43
C VAL A 3 -17.96 38.10 -40.24
N CYS A 4 -17.08 38.60 -39.39
CA CYS A 4 -17.43 39.36 -38.16
C CYS A 4 -18.33 40.57 -38.45
N GLU A 5 -19.35 40.81 -37.66
CA GLU A 5 -20.27 41.98 -37.80
C GLU A 5 -19.64 43.31 -37.42
N PHE A 6 -18.44 43.35 -36.87
CA PHE A 6 -17.73 44.60 -36.60
C PHE A 6 -17.20 45.23 -37.88
N LYS A 7 -17.54 46.47 -38.09
CA LYS A 7 -17.17 47.26 -39.28
C LYS A 7 -15.66 47.35 -39.45
N SER A 8 -15.04 46.75 -40.40
CA SER A 8 -13.59 46.64 -40.60
C SER A 8 -12.88 45.40 -40.03
N CYS A 9 -13.63 44.38 -39.74
CA CYS A 9 -13.05 43.09 -39.32
C CYS A 9 -13.38 42.00 -40.32
N ASP A 10 -12.37 41.44 -40.96
CA ASP A 10 -12.50 40.38 -41.97
C ASP A 10 -12.36 38.97 -41.36
N GLU A 11 -12.22 38.88 -40.03
CA GLU A 11 -12.08 37.60 -39.33
C GLU A 11 -13.37 36.78 -39.38
N PRO A 12 -13.28 35.46 -39.43
CA PRO A 12 -14.45 34.60 -39.43
C PRO A 12 -15.24 34.72 -38.11
N ARG A 13 -16.57 34.57 -38.18
CA ARG A 13 -17.44 34.58 -36.99
C ARG A 13 -17.08 33.45 -36.06
N SER A 14 -17.06 33.71 -34.75
CA SER A 14 -17.00 32.70 -33.71
C SER A 14 -18.33 31.93 -33.68
N PRO A 15 -18.33 30.60 -33.66
CA PRO A 15 -19.53 29.79 -33.51
C PRO A 15 -20.31 30.08 -32.22
N GLU A 16 -19.61 30.56 -31.19
CA GLU A 16 -20.13 30.83 -29.86
C GLU A 16 -20.75 32.24 -29.75
N SER A 17 -20.60 33.10 -30.77
CA SER A 17 -21.04 34.49 -30.74
C SER A 17 -22.49 34.65 -31.21
N PRO A 18 -23.48 34.91 -30.33
CA PRO A 18 -24.85 35.17 -30.75
C PRO A 18 -25.00 36.50 -31.52
N ALA A 19 -24.05 37.42 -31.36
CA ALA A 19 -24.02 38.73 -32.03
C ALA A 19 -23.24 38.73 -33.30
N GLY A 20 -22.76 37.56 -33.79
CA GLY A 20 -22.05 37.45 -35.06
C GLY A 20 -20.62 38.00 -35.08
N TYR A 21 -19.99 38.16 -33.95
CA TYR A 21 -18.63 38.66 -33.83
C TYR A 21 -17.59 37.51 -33.99
N CYS A 22 -16.38 37.87 -34.46
CA CYS A 22 -15.24 36.97 -34.33
C CYS A 22 -14.88 36.71 -32.87
N HIS A 23 -14.06 35.74 -32.58
CA HIS A 23 -13.71 35.35 -31.20
C HIS A 23 -13.22 36.56 -30.36
N LEU A 24 -12.36 37.39 -30.85
CA LEU A 24 -11.80 38.53 -30.13
C LEU A 24 -12.84 39.63 -29.87
N HIS A 25 -13.67 40.00 -30.87
CA HIS A 25 -14.76 40.96 -30.64
C HIS A 25 -15.85 40.40 -29.75
N TYR A 26 -16.09 39.08 -29.79
CA TYR A 26 -17.03 38.43 -28.86
C TYR A 26 -16.55 38.50 -27.41
N LEU A 27 -15.26 38.30 -27.13
CA LEU A 27 -14.68 38.49 -25.79
C LEU A 27 -14.78 39.94 -25.34
N GLN A 28 -14.56 40.92 -26.20
CA GLN A 28 -14.76 42.35 -25.86
C GLN A 28 -16.22 42.61 -25.50
N TRP A 29 -17.15 42.08 -26.31
CA TRP A 29 -18.59 42.25 -26.09
C TRP A 29 -19.04 41.60 -24.77
N GLN A 30 -18.65 40.40 -24.48
CA GLN A 30 -18.94 39.70 -23.22
C GLN A 30 -18.45 40.49 -22.00
N GLN A 31 -17.33 41.18 -22.13
CA GLN A 31 -16.74 41.98 -21.05
C GLN A 31 -17.36 43.40 -20.96
N GLY A 32 -18.40 43.69 -21.71
CA GLY A 32 -19.03 45.02 -21.77
C GLY A 32 -18.09 46.14 -22.27
N ARG A 33 -17.04 45.77 -23.03
CA ARG A 33 -16.08 46.74 -23.56
C ARG A 33 -16.52 47.29 -24.90
N LYS A 34 -16.08 48.53 -25.19
CA LYS A 34 -16.23 49.10 -26.53
C LYS A 34 -15.43 48.27 -27.52
N LEU A 35 -16.10 47.82 -28.58
CA LEU A 35 -15.43 47.09 -29.66
C LEU A 35 -14.42 48.01 -30.34
N THR A 36 -13.21 47.51 -30.60
CA THR A 36 -12.11 48.28 -31.18
C THR A 36 -11.59 47.56 -32.41
N ASP A 37 -11.00 48.31 -33.39
CA ASP A 37 -10.39 47.74 -34.58
C ASP A 37 -9.24 46.79 -34.16
N LEU A 38 -9.34 45.52 -34.56
CA LEU A 38 -8.34 44.50 -34.24
C LEU A 38 -6.98 44.75 -34.87
N ARG A 39 -6.92 45.54 -35.96
CA ARG A 39 -5.67 45.93 -36.60
C ARG A 39 -4.79 46.82 -35.75
N SER A 40 -5.39 47.49 -34.76
CA SER A 40 -4.68 48.35 -33.82
C SER A 40 -4.32 47.62 -32.49
N ILE A 41 -4.71 46.34 -32.35
CA ILE A 41 -4.46 45.56 -31.14
C ILE A 41 -3.11 44.86 -31.30
N THR A 42 -2.13 45.32 -30.54
CA THR A 42 -0.88 44.57 -30.34
C THR A 42 -1.09 43.53 -29.24
N PHE A 43 -0.58 42.34 -29.49
CA PHE A 43 -0.66 41.23 -28.47
C PHE A 43 0.55 41.23 -27.56
N CYS A 44 0.38 40.61 -26.43
CA CYS A 44 1.43 40.42 -25.42
C CYS A 44 2.66 39.77 -26.04
N ARG A 45 3.86 40.32 -25.74
CA ARG A 45 5.14 39.78 -26.27
C ARG A 45 5.54 38.42 -25.68
N ILE A 46 4.80 37.93 -24.68
CA ILE A 46 5.07 36.64 -24.10
C ILE A 46 4.54 35.54 -25.02
N ASP A 47 5.42 34.62 -25.41
CA ASP A 47 5.07 33.52 -26.28
C ASP A 47 3.86 32.72 -25.75
N GLY A 48 2.92 32.41 -26.65
CA GLY A 48 1.68 31.72 -26.32
C GLY A 48 0.65 32.57 -25.57
N CYS A 49 0.86 33.87 -25.42
CA CYS A 49 -0.10 34.76 -24.78
C CYS A 49 -0.91 35.55 -25.82
N GLU A 50 -2.16 35.20 -26.02
CA GLU A 50 -3.09 35.81 -26.99
C GLU A 50 -3.86 37.03 -26.41
N PHE A 51 -3.46 37.55 -25.26
CA PHE A 51 -4.12 38.70 -24.66
C PHE A 51 -3.56 40.01 -25.17
N PRO A 52 -4.44 41.04 -25.42
CA PRO A 52 -4.01 42.33 -25.90
C PRO A 52 -3.09 43.06 -24.92
N VAL A 53 -2.16 43.85 -25.49
CA VAL A 53 -1.21 44.65 -24.72
C VAL A 53 -1.94 45.70 -23.89
N ARG A 54 -1.51 45.86 -22.63
CA ARG A 54 -1.89 46.97 -21.77
C ARG A 54 -0.81 48.04 -21.68
N SER A 55 0.43 47.62 -21.42
CA SER A 55 1.60 48.50 -21.28
C SER A 55 2.89 47.66 -21.34
N LEU A 56 3.99 48.28 -21.77
CA LEU A 56 5.30 47.61 -21.89
C LEU A 56 5.24 46.34 -22.75
N GLU A 57 4.44 46.37 -23.80
CA GLU A 57 4.21 45.22 -24.69
C GLU A 57 3.67 43.96 -23.96
N LEU A 58 3.11 44.15 -22.76
CA LEU A 58 2.57 43.09 -21.92
C LEU A 58 1.05 43.23 -21.73
N CYS A 59 0.35 42.10 -21.68
CA CYS A 59 -1.06 42.08 -21.28
C CYS A 59 -1.21 42.48 -19.80
N ARG A 60 -2.45 42.71 -19.38
CA ARG A 60 -2.74 43.14 -18.00
C ARG A 60 -2.09 42.22 -16.95
N SER A 61 -2.19 40.91 -17.12
CA SER A 61 -1.64 39.93 -16.17
C SER A 61 -0.13 40.00 -16.10
N HIS A 62 0.54 39.93 -17.28
CA HIS A 62 2.00 39.96 -17.37
C HIS A 62 2.59 41.31 -16.97
N TYR A 63 1.89 42.42 -17.24
CA TYR A 63 2.28 43.74 -16.77
C TYR A 63 2.28 43.86 -15.24
N TYR A 64 1.24 43.37 -14.55
CA TYR A 64 1.23 43.41 -13.10
C TYR A 64 2.26 42.49 -12.46
N LYS A 65 2.55 41.35 -13.08
CA LYS A 65 3.63 40.47 -12.64
C LYS A 65 5.00 41.14 -12.79
N MET A 66 5.26 41.72 -13.96
CA MET A 66 6.46 42.50 -14.18
C MET A 66 6.62 43.64 -13.17
N LYS A 67 5.54 44.39 -12.90
CA LYS A 67 5.56 45.50 -11.92
C LYS A 67 5.80 45.00 -10.49
N ARG A 68 5.27 43.85 -10.10
CA ARG A 68 5.33 43.34 -8.72
C ARG A 68 6.59 42.53 -8.44
N TYR A 69 7.10 41.82 -9.41
CA TYR A 69 8.15 40.84 -9.23
C TYR A 69 9.38 41.08 -10.14
N GLY A 70 9.34 42.07 -11.01
CA GLY A 70 10.41 42.30 -11.99
C GLY A 70 10.46 41.31 -13.16
N ASP A 71 9.56 40.31 -13.17
CA ASP A 71 9.47 39.27 -14.18
C ASP A 71 8.01 39.05 -14.59
N PRO A 72 7.67 39.17 -15.89
CA PRO A 72 6.31 38.98 -16.39
C PRO A 72 5.81 37.54 -16.24
N LEU A 73 6.70 36.58 -16.10
CA LEU A 73 6.39 35.15 -15.88
C LEU A 73 6.40 34.77 -14.40
N ALA A 74 6.82 35.69 -13.51
CA ALA A 74 6.84 35.42 -12.08
C ALA A 74 5.46 34.95 -11.57
N GLY A 75 5.45 33.94 -10.73
CA GLY A 75 4.23 33.37 -10.20
C GLY A 75 3.38 32.57 -11.21
N THR A 76 3.76 32.46 -12.49
CA THR A 76 3.40 31.30 -13.30
C THR A 76 4.20 30.15 -12.72
N ARG A 77 3.64 29.49 -11.70
CA ARG A 77 4.13 28.16 -11.40
C ARG A 77 3.99 27.38 -12.70
N TYR A 78 5.12 27.05 -13.36
CA TYR A 78 5.15 25.85 -14.15
C TYR A 78 4.58 24.81 -13.20
N LYS A 79 3.35 24.37 -13.46
CA LYS A 79 2.86 23.17 -12.83
C LYS A 79 3.69 22.09 -13.48
N GLU A 80 4.79 21.73 -12.84
CA GLU A 80 5.42 20.47 -13.14
C GLU A 80 4.30 19.43 -13.28
N PRO A 81 4.37 18.58 -14.32
CA PRO A 81 3.36 17.54 -14.47
C PRO A 81 3.20 16.89 -13.10
N PRO A 82 1.96 16.58 -12.68
CA PRO A 82 1.71 16.05 -11.35
C PRO A 82 2.59 14.81 -11.16
N GLN A 83 3.56 14.92 -10.26
CA GLN A 83 4.42 13.80 -9.92
C GLN A 83 3.53 12.72 -9.31
N GLU A 84 3.71 11.49 -9.75
CA GLU A 84 3.06 10.35 -9.13
C GLU A 84 3.66 10.09 -7.75
N CYS A 85 2.89 9.45 -6.91
CA CYS A 85 3.35 9.03 -5.59
C CYS A 85 4.60 8.14 -5.71
N GLU A 86 5.65 8.40 -4.92
CA GLU A 86 6.89 7.62 -4.92
C GLU A 86 6.70 6.15 -4.52
N VAL A 87 5.54 5.81 -4.03
CA VAL A 87 5.18 4.43 -3.71
C VAL A 87 4.86 3.68 -4.99
N THR A 88 5.67 2.68 -5.33
CA THR A 88 5.64 1.97 -6.62
C THR A 88 4.29 1.39 -7.03
N TRP A 89 3.44 1.02 -6.06
CA TRP A 89 2.08 0.50 -6.32
C TRP A 89 0.99 1.56 -6.29
N CYS A 90 1.34 2.85 -6.32
CA CYS A 90 0.39 3.94 -6.18
C CYS A 90 0.43 4.90 -7.36
N SER A 91 -0.62 4.92 -8.14
CA SER A 91 -0.81 5.87 -9.25
C SER A 91 -1.43 7.22 -8.85
N LYS A 92 -1.57 7.48 -7.54
CA LYS A 92 -2.15 8.74 -7.06
C LYS A 92 -1.14 9.87 -7.17
N ARG A 93 -1.67 11.08 -7.36
CA ARG A 93 -0.86 12.30 -7.39
C ARG A 93 -0.14 12.52 -6.06
N ALA A 94 1.16 12.81 -6.13
CA ALA A 94 1.98 13.17 -4.98
C ALA A 94 1.71 14.61 -4.49
N LYS A 95 1.99 14.84 -3.23
CA LYS A 95 2.07 16.19 -2.65
C LYS A 95 3.38 16.85 -3.11
N THR A 96 3.28 18.12 -3.49
CA THR A 96 4.44 18.89 -3.96
C THR A 96 5.15 19.66 -2.84
N GLN A 97 4.57 19.72 -1.63
CA GLN A 97 5.09 20.50 -0.51
C GLN A 97 4.83 19.82 0.83
N GLY A 98 5.67 20.13 1.82
CA GLY A 98 5.53 19.65 3.20
C GLY A 98 6.44 18.47 3.53
N ALA A 99 6.38 18.02 4.78
CA ALA A 99 7.26 16.97 5.33
C ALA A 99 7.20 15.61 4.60
N PHE A 100 6.15 15.37 3.83
CA PHE A 100 5.94 14.15 3.06
C PHE A 100 5.65 14.47 1.59
N SER A 101 6.40 15.46 1.02
CA SER A 101 6.41 15.70 -0.43
C SER A 101 6.88 14.43 -1.15
N GLY A 102 6.34 14.16 -2.32
CA GLY A 102 6.58 12.88 -3.02
C GLY A 102 5.54 11.79 -2.71
N LEU A 103 4.82 11.87 -1.59
CA LEU A 103 3.75 10.93 -1.24
C LEU A 103 2.36 11.51 -1.52
N CYS A 104 1.40 10.66 -1.89
CA CYS A 104 0.00 11.06 -1.94
C CYS A 104 -0.56 11.27 -0.52
N ASP A 105 -1.72 11.93 -0.39
CA ASP A 105 -2.33 12.23 0.92
C ASP A 105 -2.53 11.00 1.80
N ALA A 106 -2.92 9.87 1.21
CA ALA A 106 -3.13 8.62 1.94
C ALA A 106 -1.82 8.06 2.52
N HIS A 107 -0.74 8.02 1.72
CA HIS A 107 0.56 7.52 2.17
C HIS A 107 1.25 8.50 3.12
N ALA A 108 1.12 9.81 2.89
CA ALA A 108 1.57 10.82 3.85
C ALA A 108 0.88 10.68 5.23
N ALA A 109 -0.42 10.39 5.23
CA ALA A 109 -1.15 10.12 6.46
C ALA A 109 -0.73 8.80 7.14
N GLN A 110 -0.38 7.75 6.38
CA GLN A 110 0.19 6.52 6.94
C GLN A 110 1.56 6.79 7.59
N MET A 111 2.45 7.48 6.88
CA MET A 111 3.77 7.86 7.40
C MET A 111 3.64 8.67 8.69
N LYS A 112 2.72 9.65 8.73
CA LYS A 112 2.49 10.47 9.94
C LYS A 112 1.99 9.65 11.13
N ARG A 113 1.10 8.66 10.91
CA ARG A 113 0.49 7.86 11.98
C ARG A 113 1.33 6.67 12.42
N GLN A 114 2.05 6.03 11.49
CA GLN A 114 2.65 4.71 11.69
C GLN A 114 4.16 4.69 11.45
N GLY A 115 4.75 5.80 10.94
CA GLY A 115 6.15 5.86 10.56
C GLY A 115 6.53 4.98 9.35
N ARG A 116 5.56 4.31 8.74
CA ARG A 116 5.76 3.41 7.58
C ARG A 116 4.57 3.39 6.65
N ILE A 117 4.81 2.98 5.41
CA ILE A 117 3.79 2.72 4.40
C ILE A 117 3.48 1.23 4.40
N THR A 118 2.20 0.88 4.46
CA THR A 118 1.75 -0.51 4.45
C THR A 118 1.63 -1.00 3.02
N VAL A 119 2.35 -2.08 2.70
CA VAL A 119 2.22 -2.77 1.41
C VAL A 119 0.87 -3.49 1.35
N PRO A 120 0.07 -3.32 0.28
CA PRO A 120 -1.17 -4.08 0.11
C PRO A 120 -0.89 -5.60 0.09
N SER A 121 -1.79 -6.38 0.69
CA SER A 121 -1.60 -7.84 0.82
C SER A 121 -1.67 -8.61 -0.50
N ASP A 122 -2.25 -8.00 -1.51
CA ASP A 122 -2.42 -8.53 -2.88
C ASP A 122 -1.35 -8.00 -3.84
N TYR A 123 -0.57 -7.00 -3.43
CA TYR A 123 0.49 -6.46 -4.27
C TYR A 123 1.60 -7.47 -4.51
N VAL A 124 2.00 -7.55 -5.77
CA VAL A 124 3.14 -8.36 -6.25
C VAL A 124 4.14 -7.39 -6.87
N ASN A 125 5.40 -7.47 -6.44
CA ASN A 125 6.47 -6.64 -6.99
C ASN A 125 6.89 -7.14 -8.40
N ASP A 126 7.78 -6.40 -9.06
CA ASP A 126 8.26 -6.72 -10.41
C ASP A 126 9.02 -8.06 -10.48
N GLU A 127 9.49 -8.57 -9.35
CA GLU A 127 10.14 -9.88 -9.21
C GLU A 127 9.13 -11.02 -8.98
N GLY A 128 7.83 -10.75 -9.00
CA GLY A 128 6.78 -11.72 -8.78
C GLY A 128 6.55 -12.12 -7.32
N GLN A 129 7.07 -11.34 -6.35
CA GLN A 129 7.02 -11.64 -4.94
C GLN A 129 5.93 -10.87 -4.21
N LYS A 130 5.45 -11.43 -3.09
CA LYS A 130 4.55 -10.78 -2.12
C LYS A 130 5.28 -10.40 -0.84
N TYR A 131 4.82 -9.32 -0.21
CA TYR A 131 5.39 -8.84 1.04
C TYR A 131 4.70 -9.47 2.26
N CYS A 132 5.50 -10.05 3.15
CA CYS A 132 5.00 -10.53 4.44
C CYS A 132 5.17 -9.44 5.50
N ARG A 133 4.05 -8.91 6.00
CA ARG A 133 4.02 -7.82 6.99
C ARG A 133 4.49 -8.20 8.40
N ASP A 134 4.69 -9.50 8.68
CA ASP A 134 5.07 -10.00 10.00
C ASP A 134 6.59 -10.21 10.12
N CYS A 135 7.24 -10.67 9.04
CA CYS A 135 8.69 -10.82 9.00
C CYS A 135 9.40 -9.74 8.17
N ASP A 136 8.65 -8.77 7.63
CA ASP A 136 9.12 -7.66 6.80
C ASP A 136 10.01 -8.11 5.61
N LYS A 137 9.59 -9.21 4.93
CA LYS A 137 10.35 -9.79 3.82
C LYS A 137 9.47 -10.02 2.60
N TRP A 138 10.05 -9.77 1.42
CA TRP A 138 9.51 -10.24 0.15
C TRP A 138 9.78 -11.73 0.00
N LYS A 139 8.80 -12.47 -0.48
CA LYS A 139 8.85 -13.92 -0.66
C LYS A 139 8.03 -14.33 -1.87
N ASP A 140 8.38 -15.45 -2.47
CA ASP A 140 7.63 -16.03 -3.57
C ASP A 140 6.16 -16.28 -3.19
N GLN A 141 5.26 -16.12 -4.14
CA GLN A 141 3.82 -16.24 -3.92
C GLN A 141 3.42 -17.59 -3.30
N GLY A 142 4.11 -18.68 -3.67
CA GLY A 142 3.91 -20.01 -3.07
C GLY A 142 4.18 -20.10 -1.57
N SER A 143 4.92 -19.13 -1.02
CA SER A 143 5.16 -19.03 0.44
C SER A 143 3.97 -18.45 1.22
N PHE A 144 2.87 -18.07 0.55
CA PHE A 144 1.69 -17.50 1.18
C PHE A 144 0.51 -18.47 1.13
N GLY A 145 -0.22 -18.56 2.25
CA GLY A 145 -1.43 -19.35 2.37
C GLY A 145 -2.72 -18.50 2.26
N ARG A 146 -3.78 -18.99 2.88
CA ARG A 146 -5.11 -18.33 2.83
C ARG A 146 -5.18 -16.99 3.57
N THR A 147 -4.27 -16.72 4.51
CA THR A 147 -4.28 -15.46 5.27
C THR A 147 -3.56 -14.37 4.48
N PRO A 148 -4.26 -13.32 4.06
CA PRO A 148 -3.65 -12.24 3.27
C PRO A 148 -2.50 -11.54 4.00
N GLY A 149 -1.41 -11.29 3.29
CA GLY A 149 -0.28 -10.52 3.80
C GLY A 149 0.60 -11.20 4.84
N LEU A 150 0.42 -12.51 5.07
CA LEU A 150 1.27 -13.31 5.96
C LEU A 150 1.80 -14.54 5.23
N CYS A 151 3.10 -14.79 5.28
CA CYS A 151 3.66 -16.05 4.78
C CYS A 151 3.27 -17.22 5.70
N VAL A 152 3.32 -18.44 5.16
CA VAL A 152 2.94 -19.69 5.86
C VAL A 152 3.71 -19.86 7.17
N ASP A 153 5.00 -19.55 7.16
CA ASP A 153 5.87 -19.57 8.33
C ASP A 153 5.36 -18.64 9.45
N CYS A 154 5.09 -17.37 9.10
CA CYS A 154 4.56 -16.40 10.07
C CYS A 154 3.18 -16.81 10.59
N GLN A 155 2.32 -17.38 9.74
CA GLN A 155 1.04 -17.94 10.18
C GLN A 155 1.22 -19.09 11.19
N LYS A 156 2.18 -20.01 10.91
CA LYS A 156 2.52 -21.12 11.83
C LYS A 156 2.95 -20.57 13.19
N PHE A 157 3.93 -19.67 13.23
CA PHE A 157 4.44 -19.13 14.50
C PHE A 157 3.43 -18.25 15.24
N ARG A 158 2.59 -17.50 14.51
CA ARG A 158 1.49 -16.76 15.13
C ARG A 158 0.48 -17.70 15.79
N ARG A 159 0.17 -18.83 15.16
CA ARG A 159 -0.70 -19.86 15.76
C ARG A 159 -0.05 -20.47 17.00
N ILE A 160 1.23 -20.86 16.92
CA ILE A 160 1.98 -21.40 18.04
C ILE A 160 1.98 -20.41 19.22
N LYS A 161 2.29 -19.15 18.97
CA LYS A 161 2.26 -18.09 20.00
C LYS A 161 0.89 -17.92 20.64
N ASN A 162 -0.15 -17.91 19.83
CA ASN A 162 -1.52 -17.71 20.36
C ASN A 162 -2.00 -18.90 21.19
N HIS A 163 -1.78 -20.14 20.71
CA HIS A 163 -2.26 -21.35 21.37
C HIS A 163 -1.37 -21.81 22.52
N TYR A 164 -0.05 -21.78 22.31
CA TYR A 164 0.91 -22.37 23.25
C TYR A 164 1.69 -21.34 24.05
N LYS A 165 1.48 -20.02 23.79
CA LYS A 165 2.25 -18.91 24.38
C LYS A 165 3.77 -19.02 24.14
N LEU A 166 4.17 -19.83 23.16
CA LEU A 166 5.56 -20.09 22.79
C LEU A 166 5.98 -19.14 21.69
N THR A 167 7.07 -18.42 21.90
CA THR A 167 7.66 -17.56 20.87
C THR A 167 8.32 -18.39 19.76
N ARG A 168 8.69 -17.73 18.68
CA ARG A 168 9.43 -18.41 17.60
C ARG A 168 10.80 -18.90 18.07
N GLU A 169 11.47 -18.08 18.85
CA GLU A 169 12.80 -18.36 19.40
C GLU A 169 12.73 -19.58 20.33
N GLU A 170 11.83 -19.59 21.28
CA GLU A 170 11.61 -20.71 22.21
C GLU A 170 11.26 -22.03 21.47
N TYR A 171 10.42 -21.95 20.42
CA TYR A 171 10.14 -23.12 19.58
C TYR A 171 11.40 -23.64 18.87
N LEU A 172 12.23 -22.74 18.33
CA LEU A 172 13.45 -23.13 17.63
C LEU A 172 14.51 -23.68 18.59
N ASP A 173 14.61 -23.15 19.80
CA ASP A 173 15.49 -23.67 20.83
C ASP A 173 15.05 -25.06 21.30
N LEU A 174 13.74 -25.27 21.48
CA LEU A 174 13.20 -26.58 21.79
C LEU A 174 13.46 -27.59 20.64
N LEU A 175 13.25 -27.17 19.40
CA LEU A 175 13.56 -27.96 18.22
C LEU A 175 15.04 -28.35 18.17
N LYS A 176 15.92 -27.40 18.43
CA LYS A 176 17.37 -27.62 18.46
C LYS A 176 17.80 -28.55 19.59
N SER A 177 17.22 -28.40 20.78
CA SER A 177 17.52 -29.28 21.91
C SER A 177 17.14 -30.75 21.67
N GLN A 178 16.14 -30.99 20.78
CA GLN A 178 15.73 -32.32 20.34
C GLN A 178 16.49 -32.84 19.13
N GLY A 179 17.52 -32.10 18.63
CA GLY A 179 18.24 -32.47 17.40
C GLY A 179 17.41 -32.35 16.13
N GLY A 180 16.33 -31.55 16.14
CA GLY A 180 15.45 -31.31 14.98
C GLY A 180 14.43 -32.44 14.73
N VAL A 181 14.26 -33.38 15.64
CA VAL A 181 13.45 -34.58 15.46
C VAL A 181 12.39 -34.76 16.56
N CYS A 182 11.44 -35.66 16.31
CA CYS A 182 10.42 -36.04 17.27
C CYS A 182 11.03 -36.61 18.57
N ALA A 183 10.62 -36.11 19.72
CA ALA A 183 11.14 -36.59 21.01
C ALA A 183 10.85 -38.05 21.34
N ILE A 184 9.93 -38.71 20.62
CA ILE A 184 9.57 -40.11 20.87
C ILE A 184 10.21 -41.03 19.82
N CYS A 185 10.00 -40.77 18.52
CA CYS A 185 10.38 -41.70 17.47
C CYS A 185 11.58 -41.24 16.63
N ALA A 186 12.15 -40.08 16.96
CA ALA A 186 13.27 -39.48 16.24
C ALA A 186 13.03 -39.19 14.74
N SER A 187 11.77 -39.18 14.28
CA SER A 187 11.45 -38.74 12.90
C SER A 187 11.49 -37.22 12.78
N ASP A 188 11.77 -36.72 11.59
CA ASP A 188 11.74 -35.28 11.27
C ASP A 188 10.32 -34.67 11.17
N GLY A 189 9.28 -35.53 11.30
CA GLY A 189 7.87 -35.18 11.14
C GLY A 189 7.41 -35.02 9.69
N GLY A 190 8.30 -35.25 8.69
CA GLY A 190 8.00 -35.22 7.27
C GLY A 190 7.43 -33.88 6.82
N ALA A 191 6.57 -33.86 5.81
CA ALA A 191 5.98 -32.64 5.22
C ALA A 191 5.17 -31.76 6.19
N ARG A 192 4.68 -32.34 7.29
CA ARG A 192 3.91 -31.61 8.31
C ARG A 192 4.78 -30.98 9.40
N GLY A 193 6.05 -31.43 9.52
CA GLY A 193 6.97 -31.07 10.59
C GLY A 193 6.52 -31.54 11.98
N LEU A 194 7.07 -30.90 13.02
CA LEU A 194 6.78 -31.26 14.41
C LEU A 194 5.72 -30.31 15.00
N PHE A 195 4.89 -30.87 15.89
CA PHE A 195 3.81 -30.23 16.62
C PHE A 195 4.21 -30.03 18.07
N VAL A 196 3.75 -28.95 18.66
CA VAL A 196 3.94 -28.69 20.09
C VAL A 196 3.06 -29.64 20.88
N ASP A 197 3.66 -30.48 21.72
CA ASP A 197 3.00 -31.31 22.70
C ASP A 197 2.97 -30.62 24.06
N HIS A 198 1.87 -30.80 24.82
CA HIS A 198 1.67 -30.16 26.10
C HIS A 198 0.81 -31.03 27.04
N ASP A 199 0.95 -30.83 28.31
CA ASP A 199 0.15 -31.51 29.33
C ASP A 199 -1.30 -31.00 29.33
N HIS A 200 -2.23 -31.86 28.92
CA HIS A 200 -3.65 -31.57 28.91
C HIS A 200 -4.27 -31.45 30.27
N SER A 201 -3.67 -32.01 31.34
CA SER A 201 -4.14 -31.91 32.70
C SER A 201 -3.85 -30.53 33.32
N CYS A 202 -2.78 -29.87 32.87
CA CYS A 202 -2.35 -28.57 33.35
C CYS A 202 -3.32 -27.43 32.99
N CYS A 203 -3.89 -27.50 31.80
CA CYS A 203 -4.79 -26.46 31.27
C CYS A 203 -6.11 -27.10 30.82
N PRO A 204 -6.99 -27.48 31.75
CA PRO A 204 -8.26 -28.07 31.39
C PRO A 204 -9.06 -27.09 30.49
N ARG A 205 -9.74 -27.64 29.50
CA ARG A 205 -10.56 -26.86 28.56
C ARG A 205 -11.77 -26.26 29.27
N ASN A 206 -11.63 -25.07 29.81
CA ASN A 206 -12.74 -24.28 30.34
C ASN A 206 -13.29 -23.37 29.24
N GLY A 207 -14.25 -23.83 28.46
CA GLY A 207 -14.96 -23.04 27.48
C GLY A 207 -14.21 -22.83 26.17
N SER A 208 -14.44 -21.69 25.50
CA SER A 208 -13.99 -21.37 24.13
C SER A 208 -12.49 -21.05 23.97
N GLU A 209 -11.72 -20.97 25.01
CA GLU A 209 -10.28 -20.64 24.95
C GLU A 209 -9.42 -21.90 25.03
N SER A 210 -9.05 -22.40 23.84
CA SER A 210 -8.14 -23.55 23.68
C SER A 210 -6.66 -23.15 23.79
N SER A 211 -6.29 -22.20 24.64
CA SER A 211 -4.91 -21.77 24.80
C SER A 211 -4.26 -22.35 26.05
N THR A 212 -3.02 -22.84 25.93
CA THR A 212 -2.23 -23.31 27.05
C THR A 212 -1.66 -22.16 27.89
N CYS A 213 -1.20 -22.44 29.10
CA CYS A 213 -0.49 -21.48 29.95
C CYS A 213 0.95 -21.19 29.48
N GLY A 214 1.46 -21.91 28.49
CA GLY A 214 2.84 -21.84 28.00
C GLY A 214 3.88 -22.58 28.84
N ARG A 215 3.54 -22.97 30.08
CA ARG A 215 4.46 -23.66 30.98
C ARG A 215 4.32 -25.20 30.99
N CYS A 216 3.28 -25.70 30.34
CA CYS A 216 2.97 -27.14 30.28
C CYS A 216 3.47 -27.80 29.00
N ILE A 217 4.32 -27.14 28.23
CA ILE A 217 4.90 -27.66 27.00
C ILE A 217 5.89 -28.76 27.39
N ARG A 218 5.71 -29.95 26.84
CA ARG A 218 6.58 -31.11 27.08
C ARG A 218 7.69 -31.21 26.01
N ALA A 219 7.31 -31.23 24.75
CA ALA A 219 8.24 -31.45 23.65
C ALA A 219 7.62 -31.12 22.29
N LEU A 220 8.38 -31.34 21.21
CA LEU A 220 7.90 -31.34 19.84
C LEU A 220 7.79 -32.79 19.34
N LEU A 221 6.61 -33.16 18.84
CA LEU A 221 6.30 -34.51 18.39
C LEU A 221 5.87 -34.52 16.91
N CYS A 222 6.15 -35.57 16.19
CA CYS A 222 5.53 -35.83 14.88
C CYS A 222 4.00 -36.03 15.04
N SER A 223 3.26 -35.92 13.95
CA SER A 223 1.81 -36.09 13.96
C SER A 223 1.38 -37.44 14.54
N SER A 224 2.06 -38.52 14.18
CA SER A 224 1.70 -39.88 14.64
C SER A 224 1.90 -40.06 16.15
N CYS A 225 3.04 -39.61 16.70
CA CYS A 225 3.31 -39.74 18.12
C CYS A 225 2.35 -38.82 18.94
N ASN A 226 2.13 -37.58 18.50
CA ASN A 226 1.23 -36.67 19.16
C ASN A 226 -0.23 -37.19 19.19
N THR A 227 -0.70 -37.71 18.06
CA THR A 227 -2.03 -38.33 17.98
C THR A 227 -2.12 -39.62 18.78
N GLY A 228 -1.06 -40.46 18.73
CA GLY A 228 -0.98 -41.71 19.48
C GLY A 228 -1.11 -41.51 21.00
N LEU A 229 -0.35 -40.56 21.58
CA LEU A 229 -0.49 -40.20 23.01
C LEU A 229 -1.90 -39.77 23.34
N GLY A 230 -2.52 -38.90 22.51
CA GLY A 230 -3.89 -38.45 22.71
C GLY A 230 -4.94 -39.57 22.65
N GLN A 231 -4.73 -40.62 21.80
CA GLN A 231 -5.60 -41.82 21.75
C GLN A 231 -5.50 -42.67 23.01
N PHE A 232 -4.33 -42.70 23.63
CA PHE A 232 -4.12 -43.31 24.95
C PHE A 232 -4.37 -42.35 26.10
N GLN A 233 -5.05 -41.21 25.85
CA GLN A 233 -5.47 -40.22 26.86
C GLN A 233 -4.30 -39.63 27.67
N ASP A 234 -3.10 -39.64 27.15
CA ASP A 234 -1.84 -39.29 27.83
C ASP A 234 -1.64 -40.11 29.16
N ASP A 235 -2.25 -41.30 29.25
CA ASP A 235 -2.22 -42.16 30.41
C ASP A 235 -1.05 -43.15 30.33
N PRO A 236 -0.01 -43.01 31.22
CA PRO A 236 1.13 -43.93 31.23
C PRO A 236 0.75 -45.39 31.56
N GLU A 237 -0.28 -45.60 32.39
CA GLU A 237 -0.70 -46.96 32.73
C GLU A 237 -1.37 -47.66 31.56
N LEU A 238 -2.20 -46.90 30.78
CA LEU A 238 -2.82 -47.43 29.57
C LEU A 238 -1.78 -47.72 28.49
N LEU A 239 -0.76 -46.86 28.34
CA LEU A 239 0.38 -47.10 27.47
C LEU A 239 1.15 -48.34 27.89
N GLN A 240 1.37 -48.56 29.20
CA GLN A 240 2.04 -49.78 29.71
C GLN A 240 1.24 -51.04 29.38
N LYS A 241 -0.08 -51.02 29.57
CA LYS A 241 -0.96 -52.13 29.18
C LYS A 241 -0.88 -52.43 27.66
N ALA A 242 -0.78 -51.40 26.83
CA ALA A 242 -0.60 -51.60 25.40
C ALA A 242 0.77 -52.23 25.06
N ILE A 243 1.83 -51.86 25.76
CA ILE A 243 3.15 -52.49 25.66
C ILE A 243 3.10 -53.98 26.02
N ASP A 244 2.47 -54.30 27.17
CA ASP A 244 2.35 -55.66 27.64
C ASP A 244 1.53 -56.53 26.69
N TYR A 245 0.43 -55.99 26.18
CA TYR A 245 -0.38 -56.64 25.13
C TYR A 245 0.44 -56.94 23.84
N LEU A 246 1.25 -56.01 23.37
CA LEU A 246 2.10 -56.25 22.19
C LEU A 246 3.21 -57.27 22.43
N ARG A 247 3.65 -57.42 23.69
CA ARG A 247 4.66 -58.42 24.08
C ARG A 247 4.08 -59.82 24.33
N GLY A 248 2.74 -59.93 24.33
CA GLY A 248 2.04 -61.19 24.55
C GLY A 248 2.03 -61.63 26.02
N ASN A 249 2.12 -60.68 26.95
CA ASN A 249 2.05 -60.89 28.40
C ASN A 249 0.66 -60.57 28.92
#